data_1e3b124f677f589120d4cfc7f95fc35a
#
_entry.id   1e3b124f677f589120d4cfc7f95fc35a
#
_cell.length_a   1.000
_cell.length_b   1.000
_cell.length_c   1.000
_cell.angle_alpha   90.00
_cell.angle_beta   90.00
_cell.angle_gamma   90.00
#
_symmetry.space_group_name_H-M   'P 1'
#
loop_
_entity.id
_entity.type
_entity.pdbx_description
1 polymer ?
#
loop_
_entity_poly.entity_id
_entity_poly.type
_entity_poly.pdbx_seq_one_letter_code
_entity_poly.pdbx_strand_id
1 'polypeptide(L)'
;MLLGNDVPTVLNLRMNLIRSLQDAGYRVGVAAPPMEASGQLEAAGIDFYPVRMLPTGMRPAADAALFWQYLRLLRSERPAAILGFTVKPNVYGSLAARICRIPVLNNITGLGTVFISKGPLESLVTALYRPALRKAEGVFFHNEDDRDLFLGRKIVRSEQAVVIPGSGIDLSRFTPQPLPGRADAPVFLLIGRLINEKGVHEFVDAAARLKSDWPNARFQLLGDFATGPRAVSRDELESWVAAGTVEYLGSSPDVRPFIAGADCIVLPSYREGLPRSLLEGAAMGRALIATDAPGCRNLVDPGVTGFLCGVRSALSLADAMESFLRLTPDERVEMGRRARQMVEERFSDERVNEAYLKVLKGMKRDGR
;
A
#
# COMPACT_ATOMS: atom_id res chain seq x y z
N MET A 1 -8.08 0.09 -19.69
CA MET A 1 -7.95 1.46 -19.11
C MET A 1 -7.84 1.35 -17.61
N LEU A 2 -6.87 2.01 -16.97
CA LEU A 2 -6.74 2.11 -15.53
C LEU A 2 -7.45 3.36 -15.02
N LEU A 3 -8.22 3.23 -13.93
CA LEU A 3 -8.85 4.35 -13.25
C LEU A 3 -8.14 4.54 -11.90
N GLY A 4 -7.36 5.62 -11.78
CA GLY A 4 -6.53 5.93 -10.63
C GLY A 4 -7.02 7.13 -9.83
N ASN A 5 -6.51 7.25 -8.59
CA ASN A 5 -6.83 8.35 -7.68
C ASN A 5 -5.92 9.56 -7.87
N ASP A 6 -4.69 9.30 -8.32
CA ASP A 6 -3.66 10.30 -8.61
C ASP A 6 -2.59 9.70 -9.53
N VAL A 7 -1.84 10.55 -10.22
CA VAL A 7 -0.79 10.16 -11.15
C VAL A 7 0.45 9.59 -10.45
N PRO A 8 0.96 10.19 -9.34
CA PRO A 8 2.11 9.64 -8.63
C PRO A 8 1.92 8.20 -8.16
N THR A 9 0.73 7.84 -7.69
CA THR A 9 0.42 6.45 -7.32
C THR A 9 0.49 5.50 -8.52
N VAL A 10 0.02 5.94 -9.70
CA VAL A 10 0.14 5.14 -10.92
C VAL A 10 1.61 4.96 -11.30
N LEU A 11 2.40 6.02 -11.34
CA LEU A 11 3.81 5.99 -11.69
C LEU A 11 4.64 5.12 -10.73
N ASN A 12 4.36 5.20 -9.45
CA ASN A 12 5.15 4.47 -8.44
C ASN A 12 4.73 3.01 -8.26
N LEU A 13 3.43 2.68 -8.49
CA LEU A 13 2.89 1.38 -8.11
C LEU A 13 2.31 0.56 -9.27
N ARG A 14 2.14 1.15 -10.46
CA ARG A 14 1.42 0.49 -11.56
C ARG A 14 2.21 0.42 -12.86
N MET A 15 3.38 1.05 -12.93
CA MET A 15 4.16 1.08 -14.17
C MET A 15 4.57 -0.31 -14.64
N ASN A 16 4.96 -1.22 -13.73
CA ASN A 16 5.32 -2.58 -14.10
C ASN A 16 4.10 -3.37 -14.62
N LEU A 17 2.92 -3.19 -14.00
CA LEU A 17 1.67 -3.74 -14.54
C LEU A 17 1.35 -3.16 -15.92
N ILE A 18 1.48 -1.85 -16.09
CA ILE A 18 1.22 -1.18 -17.37
C ILE A 18 2.14 -1.72 -18.47
N ARG A 19 3.44 -1.82 -18.20
CA ARG A 19 4.42 -2.40 -19.14
C ARG A 19 4.08 -3.84 -19.47
N SER A 20 3.79 -4.66 -18.49
CA SER A 20 3.37 -6.06 -18.68
C SER A 20 2.10 -6.20 -19.55
N LEU A 21 1.16 -5.24 -19.43
CA LEU A 21 -0.02 -5.18 -20.28
C LEU A 21 0.35 -4.75 -21.71
N GLN A 22 1.24 -3.76 -21.87
CA GLN A 22 1.73 -3.32 -23.17
C GLN A 22 2.49 -4.45 -23.90
N ASP A 23 3.37 -5.17 -23.21
CA ASP A 23 4.11 -6.33 -23.72
C ASP A 23 3.16 -7.48 -24.13
N ALA A 24 2.02 -7.60 -23.45
CA ALA A 24 0.95 -8.52 -23.82
C ALA A 24 0.05 -8.02 -24.99
N GLY A 25 0.40 -6.89 -25.60
CA GLY A 25 -0.26 -6.31 -26.78
C GLY A 25 -1.51 -5.49 -26.45
N TYR A 26 -1.69 -5.03 -25.19
CA TYR A 26 -2.79 -4.12 -24.84
C TYR A 26 -2.35 -2.67 -25.01
N ARG A 27 -3.18 -1.85 -25.64
CA ARG A 27 -3.10 -0.39 -25.53
C ARG A 27 -3.59 0.01 -24.14
N VAL A 28 -2.76 0.76 -23.41
CA VAL A 28 -3.08 1.14 -22.04
C VAL A 28 -3.37 2.64 -21.94
N GLY A 29 -4.50 2.99 -21.32
CA GLY A 29 -4.84 4.35 -20.96
C GLY A 29 -5.04 4.49 -19.46
N VAL A 30 -4.76 5.67 -18.92
CA VAL A 30 -4.91 6.03 -17.51
C VAL A 30 -5.86 7.21 -17.36
N ALA A 31 -6.93 7.05 -16.58
CA ALA A 31 -7.81 8.13 -16.18
C ALA A 31 -7.57 8.50 -14.71
N ALA A 32 -7.08 9.73 -14.48
CA ALA A 32 -6.76 10.24 -13.15
C ALA A 32 -6.84 11.77 -13.12
N PRO A 33 -6.90 12.42 -11.94
CA PRO A 33 -6.77 13.87 -11.84
C PRO A 33 -5.44 14.35 -12.45
N PRO A 34 -5.47 15.43 -13.26
CA PRO A 34 -4.26 15.96 -13.87
C PRO A 34 -3.33 16.56 -12.81
N MET A 35 -2.05 16.27 -12.93
CA MET A 35 -0.98 16.75 -12.06
C MET A 35 0.25 17.09 -12.92
N GLU A 36 1.22 17.79 -12.36
CA GLU A 36 2.48 18.13 -13.03
C GLU A 36 3.18 16.88 -13.64
N ALA A 37 3.12 15.77 -12.91
CA ALA A 37 3.70 14.50 -13.36
C ALA A 37 2.93 13.80 -14.50
N SER A 38 1.78 14.32 -14.97
CA SER A 38 0.95 13.64 -15.99
C SER A 38 1.69 13.43 -17.31
N GLY A 39 2.57 14.37 -17.70
CA GLY A 39 3.39 14.24 -18.91
C GLY A 39 4.33 13.02 -18.92
N GLN A 40 4.68 12.47 -17.75
CA GLN A 40 5.48 11.26 -17.67
C GLN A 40 4.73 10.01 -18.16
N LEU A 41 3.41 9.98 -18.03
CA LEU A 41 2.59 8.90 -18.58
C LEU A 41 2.59 8.94 -20.12
N GLU A 42 2.40 10.14 -20.70
CA GLU A 42 2.42 10.33 -22.14
C GLU A 42 3.80 10.00 -22.74
N ALA A 43 4.87 10.43 -22.07
CA ALA A 43 6.24 10.10 -22.45
C ALA A 43 6.54 8.58 -22.40
N ALA A 44 5.80 7.82 -21.59
CA ALA A 44 5.87 6.36 -21.52
C ALA A 44 4.91 5.65 -22.51
N GLY A 45 4.31 6.38 -23.46
CA GLY A 45 3.37 5.82 -24.45
C GLY A 45 2.03 5.40 -23.86
N ILE A 46 1.57 6.05 -22.78
CA ILE A 46 0.32 5.75 -22.10
C ILE A 46 -0.66 6.89 -22.40
N ASP A 47 -1.83 6.56 -22.92
CA ASP A 47 -2.88 7.56 -23.15
C ASP A 47 -3.38 8.12 -21.81
N PHE A 48 -3.27 9.42 -21.61
CA PHE A 48 -3.74 10.06 -20.40
C PHE A 48 -5.10 10.74 -20.61
N TYR A 49 -6.05 10.44 -19.72
CA TYR A 49 -7.41 10.99 -19.72
C TYR A 49 -7.66 11.76 -18.42
N PRO A 50 -7.64 13.10 -18.45
CA PRO A 50 -7.86 13.91 -17.26
C PRO A 50 -9.30 13.78 -16.75
N VAL A 51 -9.45 13.44 -15.47
CA VAL A 51 -10.76 13.42 -14.79
C VAL A 51 -10.68 14.25 -13.51
N ARG A 52 -11.71 15.05 -13.24
CA ARG A 52 -11.79 15.84 -12.02
C ARG A 52 -12.33 14.98 -10.88
N MET A 53 -11.52 14.72 -9.89
CA MET A 53 -11.88 13.93 -8.72
C MET A 53 -11.28 14.55 -7.44
N LEU A 54 -12.09 14.60 -6.38
CA LEU A 54 -11.58 14.89 -5.05
C LEU A 54 -11.07 13.58 -4.44
N PRO A 55 -9.78 13.46 -4.12
CA PRO A 55 -9.21 12.17 -3.69
C PRO A 55 -9.73 11.71 -2.34
N THR A 56 -10.18 12.62 -1.49
CA THR A 56 -10.70 12.33 -0.14
C THR A 56 -12.07 12.95 0.09
N GLY A 57 -12.80 12.41 1.07
CA GLY A 57 -14.13 12.89 1.45
C GLY A 57 -15.23 12.51 0.49
N MET A 58 -16.47 12.70 0.92
CA MET A 58 -17.68 12.46 0.13
C MET A 58 -18.37 13.80 -0.13
N ARG A 59 -18.54 14.13 -1.40
CA ARG A 59 -19.29 15.31 -1.86
C ARG A 59 -20.22 14.87 -2.98
N PRO A 60 -21.52 14.66 -2.72
CA PRO A 60 -22.46 14.05 -3.66
C PRO A 60 -22.46 14.67 -5.07
N ALA A 61 -22.42 16.00 -5.16
CA ALA A 61 -22.39 16.68 -6.45
C ALA A 61 -21.09 16.41 -7.24
N ALA A 62 -19.93 16.45 -6.56
CA ALA A 62 -18.64 16.17 -7.18
C ALA A 62 -18.51 14.68 -7.56
N ASP A 63 -19.07 13.80 -6.76
CA ASP A 63 -19.07 12.36 -7.00
C ASP A 63 -20.02 11.99 -8.16
N ALA A 64 -21.17 12.65 -8.26
CA ALA A 64 -22.04 12.53 -9.44
C ALA A 64 -21.36 13.06 -10.71
N ALA A 65 -20.66 14.19 -10.64
CA ALA A 65 -19.88 14.72 -11.76
C ALA A 65 -18.79 13.75 -12.20
N LEU A 66 -18.09 13.10 -11.26
CA LEU A 66 -17.09 12.06 -11.57
C LEU A 66 -17.72 10.87 -12.29
N PHE A 67 -18.87 10.38 -11.81
CA PHE A 67 -19.60 9.32 -12.49
C PHE A 67 -19.93 9.67 -13.94
N TRP A 68 -20.42 10.89 -14.20
CA TRP A 68 -20.75 11.35 -15.57
C TRP A 68 -19.50 11.52 -16.44
N GLN A 69 -18.35 11.95 -15.86
CA GLN A 69 -17.07 12.00 -16.58
C GLN A 69 -16.64 10.59 -17.02
N TYR A 70 -16.67 9.61 -16.11
CA TYR A 70 -16.38 8.21 -16.45
C TYR A 70 -17.33 7.66 -17.49
N LEU A 71 -18.63 7.94 -17.36
CA LEU A 71 -19.62 7.46 -18.33
C LEU A 71 -19.37 8.02 -19.76
N ARG A 72 -19.03 9.30 -19.89
CA ARG A 72 -18.66 9.91 -21.16
C ARG A 72 -17.38 9.30 -21.73
N LEU A 73 -16.33 9.22 -20.91
CA LEU A 73 -15.05 8.65 -21.29
C LEU A 73 -15.17 7.20 -21.77
N LEU A 74 -15.88 6.36 -21.02
CA LEU A 74 -16.06 4.96 -21.37
C LEU A 74 -16.94 4.74 -22.60
N ARG A 75 -17.85 5.67 -22.90
CA ARG A 75 -18.65 5.64 -24.14
C ARG A 75 -17.82 6.01 -25.37
N SER A 76 -16.91 7.00 -25.24
CA SER A 76 -16.05 7.43 -26.36
C SER A 76 -14.96 6.42 -26.63
N GLU A 77 -14.21 6.02 -25.60
CA GLU A 77 -13.00 5.18 -25.76
C GLU A 77 -13.27 3.68 -25.90
N ARG A 78 -14.40 3.19 -25.37
CA ARG A 78 -14.82 1.79 -25.38
C ARG A 78 -13.69 0.80 -25.08
N PRO A 79 -12.98 0.95 -23.93
CA PRO A 79 -11.88 0.06 -23.61
C PRO A 79 -12.37 -1.39 -23.45
N ALA A 80 -11.54 -2.37 -23.80
CA ALA A 80 -11.84 -3.79 -23.63
C ALA A 80 -12.09 -4.18 -22.17
N ALA A 81 -11.48 -3.48 -21.23
CA ALA A 81 -11.73 -3.62 -19.79
C ALA A 81 -11.28 -2.37 -19.03
N ILE A 82 -11.84 -2.16 -17.83
CA ILE A 82 -11.31 -1.19 -16.87
C ILE A 82 -10.72 -1.87 -15.65
N LEU A 83 -9.64 -1.29 -15.10
CA LEU A 83 -9.01 -1.66 -13.85
C LEU A 83 -9.18 -0.48 -12.88
N GLY A 84 -10.05 -0.64 -11.89
CA GLY A 84 -10.30 0.40 -10.88
C GLY A 84 -9.39 0.23 -9.67
N PHE A 85 -8.81 1.33 -9.19
CA PHE A 85 -7.98 1.38 -7.99
C PHE A 85 -8.53 2.42 -7.03
N THR A 86 -8.58 2.10 -5.73
CA THR A 86 -9.17 2.91 -4.67
C THR A 86 -10.71 3.04 -4.71
N VAL A 87 -11.30 3.67 -3.70
CA VAL A 87 -12.76 3.63 -3.47
C VAL A 87 -13.56 4.28 -4.60
N LYS A 88 -13.25 5.54 -4.97
CA LYS A 88 -14.05 6.29 -5.95
C LYS A 88 -13.97 5.71 -7.37
N PRO A 89 -12.80 5.40 -7.92
CA PRO A 89 -12.68 4.68 -9.18
C PRO A 89 -13.40 3.32 -9.17
N ASN A 90 -13.28 2.55 -8.09
CA ASN A 90 -13.97 1.28 -7.95
C ASN A 90 -15.50 1.44 -7.96
N VAL A 91 -16.05 2.42 -7.26
CA VAL A 91 -17.50 2.62 -7.19
C VAL A 91 -18.01 3.26 -8.48
N TYR A 92 -17.58 4.47 -8.79
CA TYR A 92 -18.16 5.24 -9.90
C TYR A 92 -17.72 4.75 -11.27
N GLY A 93 -16.47 4.26 -11.39
CA GLY A 93 -15.99 3.61 -12.61
C GLY A 93 -16.75 2.33 -12.93
N SER A 94 -16.97 1.46 -11.93
CA SER A 94 -17.74 0.22 -12.14
C SER A 94 -19.19 0.46 -12.50
N LEU A 95 -19.85 1.44 -11.87
CA LEU A 95 -21.23 1.80 -12.23
C LEU A 95 -21.32 2.34 -13.65
N ALA A 96 -20.40 3.19 -14.08
CA ALA A 96 -20.33 3.72 -15.44
C ALA A 96 -20.04 2.60 -16.47
N ALA A 97 -19.05 1.75 -16.18
CA ALA A 97 -18.70 0.62 -17.03
C ALA A 97 -19.85 -0.38 -17.21
N ARG A 98 -20.62 -0.63 -16.15
CA ARG A 98 -21.81 -1.48 -16.22
C ARG A 98 -22.85 -0.94 -17.22
N ILE A 99 -23.07 0.37 -17.28
CA ILE A 99 -23.97 0.99 -18.26
C ILE A 99 -23.41 0.82 -19.68
N CYS A 100 -22.08 0.95 -19.84
CA CYS A 100 -21.39 0.77 -21.12
C CYS A 100 -21.17 -0.70 -21.49
N ARG A 101 -21.50 -1.65 -20.62
CA ARG A 101 -21.24 -3.11 -20.78
C ARG A 101 -19.74 -3.40 -20.97
N ILE A 102 -18.89 -2.68 -20.26
CA ILE A 102 -17.44 -2.87 -20.25
C ILE A 102 -17.06 -3.74 -19.04
N PRO A 103 -16.26 -4.79 -19.22
CA PRO A 103 -15.75 -5.62 -18.14
C PRO A 103 -14.92 -4.82 -17.12
N VAL A 104 -15.03 -5.18 -15.83
CA VAL A 104 -14.39 -4.46 -14.74
C VAL A 104 -13.57 -5.39 -13.87
N LEU A 105 -12.32 -5.02 -13.60
CA LEU A 105 -11.48 -5.55 -12.53
C LEU A 105 -11.31 -4.48 -11.46
N ASN A 106 -11.74 -4.78 -10.25
CA ASN A 106 -11.61 -3.87 -9.12
C ASN A 106 -10.45 -4.27 -8.21
N ASN A 107 -9.77 -3.28 -7.64
CA ASN A 107 -8.66 -3.49 -6.72
C ASN A 107 -8.95 -2.87 -5.37
N ILE A 108 -9.08 -3.70 -4.37
CA ILE A 108 -9.20 -3.30 -2.97
C ILE A 108 -7.79 -3.27 -2.38
N THR A 109 -7.15 -2.12 -2.51
CA THR A 109 -5.74 -1.91 -2.13
C THR A 109 -5.54 -1.70 -0.62
N GLY A 110 -6.57 -1.93 0.15
CA GLY A 110 -6.71 -1.71 1.58
C GLY A 110 -7.99 -0.96 1.88
N LEU A 111 -8.57 -1.20 3.02
CA LEU A 111 -9.86 -0.63 3.40
C LEU A 111 -9.74 0.75 4.05
N GLY A 112 -8.50 1.18 4.30
CA GLY A 112 -8.20 2.48 4.89
C GLY A 112 -8.87 2.66 6.26
N THR A 113 -8.92 3.93 6.68
CA THR A 113 -9.44 4.31 8.00
C THR A 113 -10.94 4.13 8.17
N VAL A 114 -11.69 4.02 7.06
CA VAL A 114 -13.15 3.86 7.07
C VAL A 114 -13.56 2.56 7.76
N PHE A 115 -12.78 1.49 7.60
CA PHE A 115 -13.06 0.18 8.19
C PHE A 115 -12.34 -0.07 9.53
N ILE A 116 -11.53 0.88 10.00
CA ILE A 116 -10.91 0.85 11.35
C ILE A 116 -11.93 1.28 12.42
N SER A 117 -12.75 2.28 12.11
CA SER A 117 -13.79 2.79 13.00
C SER A 117 -15.16 2.33 12.50
N LYS A 118 -15.75 1.36 13.20
CA LYS A 118 -17.14 0.93 12.95
C LYS A 118 -18.07 2.15 13.08
N GLY A 119 -18.79 2.50 12.00
CA GLY A 119 -19.65 3.68 12.03
C GLY A 119 -20.52 3.84 10.76
N PRO A 120 -21.35 4.91 10.71
CA PRO A 120 -22.23 5.18 9.57
C PRO A 120 -21.51 5.28 8.24
N LEU A 121 -20.28 5.80 8.22
CA LEU A 121 -19.46 5.93 7.02
C LEU A 121 -19.06 4.55 6.46
N GLU A 122 -18.72 3.60 7.31
CA GLU A 122 -18.43 2.23 6.90
C GLU A 122 -19.64 1.57 6.24
N SER A 123 -20.83 1.74 6.86
CA SER A 123 -22.09 1.22 6.31
C SER A 123 -22.42 1.84 4.95
N LEU A 124 -22.21 3.13 4.79
CA LEU A 124 -22.44 3.84 3.54
C LEU A 124 -21.47 3.38 2.44
N VAL A 125 -20.17 3.27 2.74
CA VAL A 125 -19.17 2.76 1.79
C VAL A 125 -19.48 1.32 1.39
N THR A 126 -19.88 0.48 2.34
CA THR A 126 -20.34 -0.90 2.08
C THR A 126 -21.56 -0.94 1.16
N ALA A 127 -22.54 -0.04 1.39
CA ALA A 127 -23.74 0.06 0.54
C ALA A 127 -23.41 0.52 -0.90
N LEU A 128 -22.39 1.36 -1.08
CA LEU A 128 -21.92 1.77 -2.41
C LEU A 128 -21.12 0.66 -3.13
N TYR A 129 -20.32 -0.10 -2.39
CA TYR A 129 -19.56 -1.20 -2.99
C TYR A 129 -20.43 -2.33 -3.52
N ARG A 130 -21.50 -2.70 -2.82
CA ARG A 130 -22.35 -3.83 -3.25
C ARG A 130 -22.85 -3.72 -4.70
N PRO A 131 -23.55 -2.64 -5.12
CA PRO A 131 -24.00 -2.52 -6.51
C PRO A 131 -22.83 -2.34 -7.50
N ALA A 132 -21.74 -1.70 -7.08
CA ALA A 132 -20.59 -1.44 -7.93
C ALA A 132 -19.84 -2.74 -8.27
N LEU A 133 -19.58 -3.59 -7.27
CA LEU A 133 -18.77 -4.80 -7.43
C LEU A 133 -19.58 -6.03 -7.86
N ARG A 134 -20.91 -6.01 -7.76
CA ARG A 134 -21.78 -7.16 -8.03
C ARG A 134 -21.55 -7.84 -9.37
N LYS A 135 -21.18 -7.06 -10.41
CA LYS A 135 -20.96 -7.54 -11.78
C LYS A 135 -19.51 -7.39 -12.22
N ALA A 136 -18.57 -7.22 -11.28
CA ALA A 136 -17.16 -7.24 -11.61
C ALA A 136 -16.74 -8.64 -12.07
N GLU A 137 -15.89 -8.71 -13.09
CA GLU A 137 -15.30 -9.96 -13.56
C GLU A 137 -14.26 -10.50 -12.56
N GLY A 138 -13.62 -9.60 -11.80
CA GLY A 138 -12.73 -9.92 -10.71
C GLY A 138 -12.61 -8.78 -9.70
N VAL A 139 -12.44 -9.13 -8.44
CA VAL A 139 -12.13 -8.20 -7.36
C VAL A 139 -10.88 -8.69 -6.66
N PHE A 140 -9.80 -7.95 -6.84
CA PHE A 140 -8.50 -8.24 -6.27
C PHE A 140 -8.36 -7.64 -4.88
N PHE A 141 -7.91 -8.44 -3.94
CA PHE A 141 -7.61 -8.04 -2.56
C PHE A 141 -6.12 -8.19 -2.29
N HIS A 142 -5.55 -7.31 -1.47
CA HIS A 142 -4.15 -7.36 -1.12
C HIS A 142 -3.84 -8.27 0.08
N ASN A 143 -4.87 -8.69 0.81
CA ASN A 143 -4.78 -9.65 1.91
C ASN A 143 -6.08 -10.42 2.08
N GLU A 144 -6.00 -11.54 2.81
CA GLU A 144 -7.13 -12.43 3.04
C GLU A 144 -8.18 -11.84 3.98
N ASP A 145 -7.74 -11.09 5.00
CA ASP A 145 -8.66 -10.44 5.96
C ASP A 145 -9.65 -9.51 5.26
N ASP A 146 -9.17 -8.71 4.28
CA ASP A 146 -10.03 -7.81 3.51
C ASP A 146 -10.97 -8.58 2.57
N ARG A 147 -10.47 -9.65 1.91
CA ARG A 147 -11.31 -10.55 1.11
C ARG A 147 -12.43 -11.15 1.96
N ASP A 148 -12.08 -11.73 3.11
CA ASP A 148 -13.02 -12.44 3.96
C ASP A 148 -14.07 -11.51 4.58
N LEU A 149 -13.67 -10.28 4.90
CA LEU A 149 -14.60 -9.23 5.31
C LEU A 149 -15.64 -8.94 4.22
N PHE A 150 -15.21 -8.83 2.95
CA PHE A 150 -16.11 -8.56 1.82
C PHE A 150 -17.01 -9.76 1.49
N LEU A 151 -16.50 -10.98 1.59
CA LEU A 151 -17.28 -12.20 1.44
C LEU A 151 -18.32 -12.32 2.57
N GLY A 152 -17.92 -12.18 3.82
CA GLY A 152 -18.80 -12.27 4.97
C GLY A 152 -19.92 -11.22 4.95
N ARG A 153 -19.65 -10.03 4.40
CA ARG A 153 -20.66 -8.96 4.20
C ARG A 153 -21.46 -9.12 2.91
N LYS A 154 -21.22 -10.15 2.12
CA LYS A 154 -21.89 -10.38 0.82
C LYS A 154 -21.77 -9.18 -0.12
N ILE A 155 -20.61 -8.49 -0.10
CA ILE A 155 -20.28 -7.38 -1.04
C ILE A 155 -19.83 -7.96 -2.38
N VAL A 156 -19.06 -9.05 -2.33
CA VAL A 156 -18.56 -9.81 -3.47
C VAL A 156 -18.94 -11.29 -3.35
N ARG A 157 -18.85 -12.00 -4.47
CA ARG A 157 -19.05 -13.46 -4.52
C ARG A 157 -17.67 -14.16 -4.50
N SER A 158 -17.64 -15.41 -4.06
CA SER A 158 -16.38 -16.17 -3.92
C SER A 158 -15.64 -16.35 -5.25
N GLU A 159 -16.38 -16.60 -6.35
CA GLU A 159 -15.80 -16.82 -7.67
C GLU A 159 -15.13 -15.57 -8.28
N GLN A 160 -15.47 -14.37 -7.81
CA GLN A 160 -14.86 -13.12 -8.27
C GLN A 160 -13.77 -12.56 -7.34
N ALA A 161 -13.64 -13.11 -6.11
CA ALA A 161 -12.71 -12.62 -5.11
C ALA A 161 -11.34 -13.32 -5.22
N VAL A 162 -10.31 -12.56 -5.56
CA VAL A 162 -8.94 -13.05 -5.77
C VAL A 162 -7.99 -12.31 -4.84
N VAL A 163 -7.17 -13.04 -4.09
CA VAL A 163 -6.07 -12.42 -3.32
C VAL A 163 -4.83 -12.36 -4.21
N ILE A 164 -4.24 -11.19 -4.27
CA ILE A 164 -2.96 -10.93 -4.94
C ILE A 164 -1.96 -10.35 -3.94
N PRO A 165 -0.66 -10.53 -4.14
CA PRO A 165 0.36 -10.03 -3.23
C PRO A 165 0.58 -8.51 -3.35
N GLY A 166 -0.47 -7.74 -3.05
CA GLY A 166 -0.45 -6.29 -3.11
C GLY A 166 -0.25 -5.73 -4.50
N SER A 167 0.62 -4.73 -4.61
CA SER A 167 1.04 -4.15 -5.90
C SER A 167 2.25 -4.87 -6.50
N GLY A 168 2.78 -5.87 -5.79
CA GLY A 168 4.08 -6.43 -6.08
C GLY A 168 5.23 -5.49 -5.73
N ILE A 169 6.45 -5.96 -5.89
CA ILE A 169 7.67 -5.15 -5.77
C ILE A 169 8.64 -5.46 -6.90
N ASP A 170 9.22 -4.40 -7.45
CA ASP A 170 10.30 -4.48 -8.44
C ASP A 170 11.61 -4.88 -7.75
N LEU A 171 11.97 -6.14 -7.86
CA LEU A 171 13.17 -6.70 -7.24
C LEU A 171 14.47 -6.23 -7.89
N SER A 172 14.40 -5.72 -9.12
CA SER A 172 15.55 -5.14 -9.82
C SER A 172 15.87 -3.73 -9.31
N ARG A 173 14.84 -3.00 -8.89
CA ARG A 173 14.96 -1.66 -8.30
C ARG A 173 15.34 -1.71 -6.80
N PHE A 174 14.79 -2.68 -6.05
CA PHE A 174 15.04 -2.88 -4.63
C PHE A 174 15.96 -4.08 -4.43
N THR A 175 17.26 -3.85 -4.64
CA THR A 175 18.30 -4.87 -4.51
C THR A 175 18.79 -4.99 -3.08
N PRO A 176 19.17 -6.18 -2.61
CA PRO A 176 19.73 -6.37 -1.27
C PRO A 176 20.95 -5.48 -1.05
N GLN A 177 21.04 -4.92 0.15
CA GLN A 177 22.17 -4.10 0.59
C GLN A 177 22.74 -4.67 1.89
N PRO A 178 24.05 -4.63 2.11
CA PRO A 178 24.62 -4.99 3.40
C PRO A 178 23.99 -4.19 4.54
N LEU A 179 23.98 -4.76 5.76
CA LEU A 179 23.63 -3.96 6.93
C LEU A 179 24.69 -2.87 7.16
N PRO A 180 24.31 -1.73 7.80
CA PRO A 180 25.21 -0.57 7.95
C PRO A 180 26.49 -0.82 8.77
N GLY A 181 26.70 -2.02 9.33
CA GLY A 181 27.90 -2.40 10.07
C GLY A 181 28.06 -1.73 11.45
N ARG A 182 26.97 -1.17 11.99
CA ARG A 182 26.93 -0.48 13.28
C ARG A 182 26.33 -1.41 14.35
N ALA A 183 27.07 -2.46 14.71
CA ALA A 183 26.56 -3.46 15.66
C ALA A 183 26.03 -2.85 16.96
N ASP A 184 26.70 -1.80 17.47
CA ASP A 184 26.40 -1.15 18.75
C ASP A 184 25.36 -0.02 18.64
N ALA A 185 24.95 0.39 17.43
CA ALA A 185 24.02 1.47 17.18
C ALA A 185 22.99 1.13 16.10
N PRO A 186 22.16 0.08 16.30
CA PRO A 186 21.17 -0.33 15.31
C PRO A 186 20.16 0.76 15.02
N VAL A 187 19.72 0.83 13.76
CA VAL A 187 18.78 1.83 13.26
C VAL A 187 17.44 1.18 12.95
N PHE A 188 16.39 1.64 13.64
CA PHE A 188 15.00 1.34 13.34
C PHE A 188 14.41 2.46 12.49
N LEU A 189 13.81 2.14 11.35
CA LEU A 189 13.25 3.12 10.44
C LEU A 189 11.76 2.87 10.21
N LEU A 190 10.93 3.88 10.53
CA LEU A 190 9.53 3.94 10.14
C LEU A 190 9.40 4.80 8.88
N ILE A 191 8.80 4.22 7.83
CA ILE A 191 8.51 4.92 6.57
C ILE A 191 7.00 4.99 6.36
N GLY A 192 6.46 6.22 6.31
CA GLY A 192 5.04 6.43 6.04
C GLY A 192 4.59 7.85 6.35
N ARG A 193 3.38 8.20 5.92
CA ARG A 193 2.78 9.47 6.31
C ARG A 193 2.68 9.58 7.83
N LEU A 194 2.97 10.75 8.37
CA LEU A 194 2.92 10.98 9.81
C LEU A 194 1.46 11.16 10.28
N ILE A 195 0.79 10.02 10.46
CA ILE A 195 -0.60 9.92 10.95
C ILE A 195 -0.70 8.85 12.05
N ASN A 196 -1.68 9.02 12.94
CA ASN A 196 -1.88 8.12 14.07
C ASN A 196 -2.05 6.66 13.66
N GLU A 197 -2.75 6.40 12.55
CA GLU A 197 -2.99 5.03 12.08
C GLU A 197 -1.74 4.30 11.57
N LYS A 198 -0.65 5.03 11.36
CA LYS A 198 0.67 4.44 11.06
C LYS A 198 1.44 4.05 12.33
N GLY A 199 0.88 4.35 13.52
CA GLY A 199 1.49 4.01 14.80
C GLY A 199 2.72 4.84 15.13
N VAL A 200 2.75 6.10 14.67
CA VAL A 200 3.90 7.00 14.92
C VAL A 200 4.08 7.26 16.41
N HIS A 201 2.99 7.46 17.17
CA HIS A 201 3.06 7.65 18.61
C HIS A 201 3.58 6.39 19.32
N GLU A 202 3.08 5.21 18.94
CA GLU A 202 3.56 3.93 19.48
C GLU A 202 5.04 3.73 19.19
N PHE A 203 5.52 4.15 18.01
CA PHE A 203 6.93 4.08 17.67
C PHE A 203 7.79 5.00 18.56
N VAL A 204 7.35 6.24 18.77
CA VAL A 204 8.04 7.22 19.63
C VAL A 204 8.05 6.78 21.09
N ASP A 205 6.91 6.31 21.61
CA ASP A 205 6.80 5.83 22.97
C ASP A 205 7.65 4.58 23.20
N ALA A 206 7.72 3.67 22.24
CA ALA A 206 8.60 2.50 22.28
C ALA A 206 10.09 2.92 22.24
N ALA A 207 10.44 3.87 21.39
CA ALA A 207 11.78 4.44 21.32
C ALA A 207 12.21 5.05 22.66
N ALA A 208 11.34 5.88 23.28
CA ALA A 208 11.61 6.50 24.56
C ALA A 208 11.88 5.47 25.68
N ARG A 209 11.15 4.34 25.66
CA ARG A 209 11.36 3.23 26.63
C ARG A 209 12.70 2.55 26.44
N LEU A 210 13.11 2.33 25.19
CA LEU A 210 14.33 1.59 24.88
C LEU A 210 15.61 2.41 25.07
N LYS A 211 15.51 3.75 25.04
CA LYS A 211 16.68 4.64 25.15
C LYS A 211 17.44 4.49 26.47
N SER A 212 16.79 4.08 27.58
CA SER A 212 17.45 3.85 28.86
C SER A 212 18.43 2.69 28.81
N ASP A 213 18.04 1.59 28.19
CA ASP A 213 18.82 0.34 28.17
C ASP A 213 19.66 0.20 26.88
N TRP A 214 19.23 0.90 25.82
CA TRP A 214 19.90 0.89 24.50
C TRP A 214 20.16 2.34 24.03
N PRO A 215 21.03 3.12 24.71
CA PRO A 215 21.22 4.54 24.43
C PRO A 215 21.74 4.84 23.02
N ASN A 216 22.45 3.90 22.40
CA ASN A 216 23.01 4.03 21.05
C ASN A 216 22.02 3.64 19.95
N ALA A 217 20.91 2.97 20.28
CA ALA A 217 19.89 2.64 19.28
C ALA A 217 19.26 3.92 18.70
N ARG A 218 19.07 3.94 17.38
CA ARG A 218 18.56 5.09 16.64
C ARG A 218 17.17 4.79 16.10
N PHE A 219 16.27 5.74 16.26
CA PHE A 219 14.87 5.62 15.84
C PHE A 219 14.55 6.73 14.85
N GLN A 220 14.27 6.36 13.61
CA GLN A 220 14.14 7.28 12.49
C GLN A 220 12.73 7.29 11.92
N LEU A 221 12.25 8.49 11.60
CA LEU A 221 10.97 8.72 10.93
C LEU A 221 11.20 9.33 9.56
N LEU A 222 10.66 8.70 8.51
CA LEU A 222 10.69 9.20 7.13
C LEU A 222 9.28 9.27 6.57
N GLY A 223 8.82 10.47 6.21
CA GLY A 223 7.52 10.64 5.55
C GLY A 223 6.96 12.04 5.70
N ASP A 224 5.97 12.32 4.85
CA ASP A 224 5.31 13.61 4.82
C ASP A 224 4.33 13.81 5.96
N PHE A 225 4.18 15.06 6.36
CA PHE A 225 3.05 15.49 7.18
C PHE A 225 1.74 15.28 6.43
N ALA A 226 0.73 14.83 7.14
CA ALA A 226 -0.64 14.79 6.66
C ALA A 226 -1.41 16.02 7.15
N THR A 227 -2.60 16.21 6.60
CA THR A 227 -3.56 17.23 7.06
C THR A 227 -4.74 16.56 7.75
N GLY A 228 -5.30 17.24 8.74
CA GLY A 228 -6.51 16.80 9.45
C GLY A 228 -6.26 16.26 10.85
N PRO A 229 -7.31 15.83 11.54
CA PRO A 229 -7.29 15.56 12.99
C PRO A 229 -6.52 14.30 13.40
N ARG A 230 -6.03 13.54 12.44
CA ARG A 230 -5.25 12.30 12.67
C ARG A 230 -3.77 12.48 12.33
N ALA A 231 -3.40 13.67 11.87
CA ALA A 231 -2.01 13.99 11.56
C ALA A 231 -1.21 14.23 12.85
N VAL A 232 0.04 13.79 12.88
CA VAL A 232 1.01 14.23 13.86
C VAL A 232 1.28 15.72 13.61
N SER A 233 1.21 16.52 14.64
CA SER A 233 1.50 17.95 14.53
C SER A 233 3.02 18.22 14.39
N ARG A 234 3.37 19.39 13.90
CA ARG A 234 4.79 19.79 13.81
C ARG A 234 5.38 19.94 15.22
N ASP A 235 4.64 20.55 16.12
CA ASP A 235 5.08 20.79 17.50
C ASP A 235 5.36 19.48 18.26
N GLU A 236 4.52 18.46 18.08
CA GLU A 236 4.77 17.11 18.64
C GLU A 236 6.08 16.54 18.07
N LEU A 237 6.25 16.53 16.74
CA LEU A 237 7.44 16.00 16.12
C LEU A 237 8.70 16.73 16.58
N GLU A 238 8.67 18.08 16.61
CA GLU A 238 9.78 18.92 17.05
C GLU A 238 10.14 18.63 18.51
N SER A 239 9.14 18.40 19.38
CA SER A 239 9.38 18.04 20.77
C SER A 239 10.09 16.68 20.90
N TRP A 240 9.71 15.68 20.11
CA TRP A 240 10.33 14.35 20.14
C TRP A 240 11.77 14.39 19.61
N VAL A 241 12.02 15.19 18.59
CA VAL A 241 13.39 15.40 18.03
C VAL A 241 14.26 16.16 19.03
N ALA A 242 13.74 17.23 19.65
CA ALA A 242 14.46 18.00 20.66
C ALA A 242 14.81 17.17 21.90
N ALA A 243 13.94 16.25 22.29
CA ALA A 243 14.20 15.28 23.36
C ALA A 243 15.22 14.18 22.98
N GLY A 244 15.65 14.11 21.71
CA GLY A 244 16.54 13.06 21.21
C GLY A 244 15.91 11.66 21.14
N THR A 245 14.57 11.57 21.23
CA THR A 245 13.85 10.30 21.18
C THR A 245 13.88 9.71 19.78
N VAL A 246 13.65 10.53 18.75
CA VAL A 246 13.64 10.15 17.35
C VAL A 246 14.39 11.15 16.47
N GLU A 247 14.79 10.70 15.29
CA GLU A 247 15.36 11.53 14.23
C GLU A 247 14.32 11.64 13.10
N TYR A 248 13.99 12.86 12.69
CA TYR A 248 13.13 13.08 11.52
C TYR A 248 13.96 13.35 10.27
N LEU A 249 13.76 12.52 9.26
CA LEU A 249 14.55 12.55 8.01
C LEU A 249 13.84 13.30 6.87
N GLY A 250 12.70 13.93 7.16
CA GLY A 250 11.89 14.57 6.12
C GLY A 250 11.10 13.56 5.30
N SER A 251 10.88 13.87 4.02
CA SER A 251 10.27 12.98 3.03
C SER A 251 11.15 12.84 1.79
N SER A 252 11.03 11.72 1.10
CA SER A 252 11.81 11.48 -0.11
C SER A 252 10.98 10.69 -1.14
N PRO A 253 11.09 11.02 -2.44
CA PRO A 253 10.55 10.21 -3.51
C PRO A 253 11.30 8.89 -3.70
N ASP A 254 12.54 8.79 -3.20
CA ASP A 254 13.36 7.58 -3.21
C ASP A 254 13.75 7.19 -1.78
N VAL A 255 13.14 6.11 -1.28
CA VAL A 255 13.36 5.62 0.08
C VAL A 255 14.58 4.69 0.21
N ARG A 256 15.16 4.25 -0.91
CA ARG A 256 16.25 3.24 -0.92
C ARG A 256 17.48 3.65 -0.13
N PRO A 257 18.00 4.90 -0.20
CA PRO A 257 19.14 5.31 0.61
C PRO A 257 18.87 5.22 2.12
N PHE A 258 17.65 5.51 2.54
CA PHE A 258 17.24 5.45 3.95
C PHE A 258 17.09 4.00 4.41
N ILE A 259 16.48 3.14 3.61
CA ILE A 259 16.39 1.70 3.88
C ILE A 259 17.80 1.08 3.96
N ALA A 260 18.72 1.46 3.06
CA ALA A 260 20.10 1.00 3.09
C ALA A 260 20.82 1.40 4.39
N GLY A 261 20.48 2.55 4.98
CA GLY A 261 20.99 3.06 6.25
C GLY A 261 20.32 2.47 7.50
N ALA A 262 19.29 1.65 7.36
CA ALA A 262 18.56 1.04 8.46
C ALA A 262 18.94 -0.44 8.67
N ASP A 263 18.79 -0.93 9.90
CA ASP A 263 18.93 -2.35 10.23
C ASP A 263 17.57 -3.07 10.24
N CYS A 264 16.51 -2.37 10.63
CA CYS A 264 15.16 -2.91 10.73
C CYS A 264 14.12 -1.88 10.25
N ILE A 265 13.15 -2.32 9.46
CA ILE A 265 12.00 -1.51 9.08
C ILE A 265 10.84 -1.80 10.03
N VAL A 266 10.29 -0.73 10.61
CA VAL A 266 9.23 -0.82 11.63
C VAL A 266 7.97 -0.16 11.13
N LEU A 267 6.84 -0.86 11.18
CA LEU A 267 5.53 -0.29 10.82
C LEU A 267 4.45 -0.77 11.79
N PRO A 268 4.18 -0.02 12.88
CA PRO A 268 3.15 -0.38 13.86
C PRO A 268 1.76 0.10 13.44
N SER A 269 1.43 -0.05 12.16
CA SER A 269 0.18 0.43 11.56
C SER A 269 -1.03 -0.34 12.09
N TYR A 270 -2.17 0.33 12.22
CA TYR A 270 -3.39 -0.29 12.74
C TYR A 270 -4.10 -1.18 11.71
N ARG A 271 -3.92 -0.92 10.43
CA ARG A 271 -4.43 -1.72 9.29
C ARG A 271 -3.81 -1.25 7.99
N GLU A 272 -3.45 -2.19 7.13
CA GLU A 272 -2.95 -1.93 5.77
C GLU A 272 -3.64 -2.84 4.73
N GLY A 273 -3.49 -2.51 3.46
CA GLY A 273 -3.75 -3.48 2.39
C GLY A 273 -2.58 -4.47 2.29
N LEU A 274 -1.46 -3.98 1.82
CA LEU A 274 -0.13 -4.60 1.94
C LEU A 274 0.90 -3.45 1.96
N PRO A 275 1.61 -3.22 3.09
CA PRO A 275 2.41 -2.02 3.28
C PRO A 275 3.68 -2.04 2.44
N ARG A 276 3.84 -1.02 1.59
CA ARG A 276 4.99 -0.88 0.70
C ARG A 276 6.32 -0.76 1.44
N SER A 277 6.35 -0.01 2.54
CA SER A 277 7.59 0.19 3.31
C SER A 277 8.17 -1.12 3.85
N LEU A 278 7.32 -2.04 4.29
CA LEU A 278 7.77 -3.38 4.72
C LEU A 278 8.25 -4.23 3.53
N LEU A 279 7.54 -4.19 2.38
CA LEU A 279 7.98 -4.88 1.16
C LEU A 279 9.33 -4.37 0.68
N GLU A 280 9.51 -3.05 0.65
CA GLU A 280 10.73 -2.37 0.22
C GLU A 280 11.90 -2.69 1.16
N GLY A 281 11.63 -2.69 2.47
CA GLY A 281 12.61 -3.09 3.48
C GLY A 281 13.04 -4.54 3.32
N ALA A 282 12.10 -5.47 3.24
CA ALA A 282 12.38 -6.88 3.05
C ALA A 282 13.11 -7.15 1.74
N ALA A 283 12.71 -6.49 0.64
CA ALA A 283 13.37 -6.60 -0.66
C ALA A 283 14.85 -6.16 -0.60
N MET A 284 15.18 -5.19 0.25
CA MET A 284 16.55 -4.73 0.46
C MET A 284 17.29 -5.50 1.58
N GLY A 285 16.71 -6.61 2.07
CA GLY A 285 17.34 -7.47 3.06
C GLY A 285 17.30 -6.90 4.48
N ARG A 286 16.24 -6.17 4.84
CA ARG A 286 16.03 -5.65 6.20
C ARG A 286 15.07 -6.55 6.97
N ALA A 287 15.35 -6.76 8.25
CA ALA A 287 14.40 -7.37 9.18
C ALA A 287 13.16 -6.47 9.33
N LEU A 288 12.04 -7.06 9.70
CA LEU A 288 10.76 -6.35 9.79
C LEU A 288 10.19 -6.41 11.21
N ILE A 289 9.63 -5.30 11.67
CA ILE A 289 8.76 -5.28 12.86
C ILE A 289 7.44 -4.64 12.46
N ALA A 290 6.34 -5.35 12.69
CA ALA A 290 5.04 -4.88 12.31
C ALA A 290 3.96 -5.27 13.33
N THR A 291 2.81 -4.64 13.27
CA THR A 291 1.65 -5.07 14.05
C THR A 291 1.06 -6.37 13.53
N ASP A 292 0.50 -7.18 14.45
CA ASP A 292 -0.39 -8.28 14.12
C ASP A 292 -1.76 -7.74 13.68
N ALA A 293 -1.75 -7.07 12.53
CA ALA A 293 -2.91 -6.43 11.91
C ALA A 293 -3.05 -6.87 10.46
N PRO A 294 -4.30 -6.80 9.88
CA PRO A 294 -4.50 -7.07 8.45
C PRO A 294 -3.53 -6.30 7.56
N GLY A 295 -2.93 -7.00 6.60
CA GLY A 295 -1.94 -6.47 5.68
C GLY A 295 -0.52 -6.43 6.25
N CYS A 296 -0.33 -6.02 7.51
CA CYS A 296 0.99 -5.97 8.16
C CYS A 296 1.52 -7.38 8.45
N ARG A 297 0.72 -8.21 9.12
CA ARG A 297 1.10 -9.60 9.48
C ARG A 297 1.48 -10.47 8.28
N ASN A 298 0.95 -10.16 7.11
CA ASN A 298 1.21 -10.94 5.89
C ASN A 298 2.65 -10.85 5.39
N LEU A 299 3.44 -9.90 5.90
CA LEU A 299 4.83 -9.65 5.53
C LEU A 299 5.84 -10.07 6.60
N VAL A 300 5.38 -10.64 7.72
CA VAL A 300 6.27 -11.04 8.81
C VAL A 300 6.00 -12.50 9.18
N ASP A 301 6.99 -13.35 8.98
CA ASP A 301 7.04 -14.69 9.54
C ASP A 301 7.77 -14.56 10.91
N PRO A 302 7.06 -14.65 12.08
CA PRO A 302 7.63 -14.30 13.38
C PRO A 302 8.86 -15.14 13.76
N GLY A 303 9.92 -14.47 14.21
CA GLY A 303 11.21 -15.12 14.55
C GLY A 303 12.04 -15.53 13.33
N VAL A 304 11.51 -15.40 12.11
CA VAL A 304 12.20 -15.79 10.87
C VAL A 304 12.57 -14.57 10.03
N THR A 305 11.60 -13.71 9.71
CA THR A 305 11.81 -12.50 8.92
C THR A 305 11.71 -11.23 9.76
N GLY A 306 11.29 -11.36 11.01
CA GLY A 306 11.07 -10.24 11.91
C GLY A 306 10.19 -10.59 13.10
N PHE A 307 9.56 -9.59 13.70
CA PHE A 307 8.71 -9.73 14.87
C PHE A 307 7.36 -9.06 14.68
N LEU A 308 6.34 -9.61 15.32
CA LEU A 308 5.01 -9.00 15.40
C LEU A 308 4.77 -8.38 16.77
N CYS A 309 4.04 -7.26 16.79
CA CYS A 309 3.61 -6.59 18.01
C CYS A 309 2.09 -6.38 18.04
N GLY A 310 1.54 -6.09 19.22
CA GLY A 310 0.13 -5.76 19.38
C GLY A 310 -0.21 -4.39 18.76
N VAL A 311 -1.41 -4.29 18.18
CA VAL A 311 -1.93 -3.03 17.63
C VAL A 311 -2.15 -2.02 18.75
N ARG A 312 -1.73 -0.76 18.57
CA ARG A 312 -1.86 0.33 19.54
C ARG A 312 -1.18 0.03 20.89
N SER A 313 -0.06 -0.66 20.87
CA SER A 313 0.68 -1.01 22.07
C SER A 313 2.15 -0.66 21.93
N ALA A 314 2.55 0.48 22.45
CA ALA A 314 3.94 0.90 22.51
C ALA A 314 4.80 -0.09 23.32
N LEU A 315 4.23 -0.72 24.36
CA LEU A 315 4.93 -1.73 25.17
C LEU A 315 5.26 -2.96 24.31
N SER A 316 4.25 -3.52 23.63
CA SER A 316 4.47 -4.69 22.77
C SER A 316 5.41 -4.37 21.59
N LEU A 317 5.39 -3.14 21.09
CA LEU A 317 6.34 -2.70 20.06
C LEU A 317 7.76 -2.61 20.62
N ALA A 318 7.93 -2.06 21.84
CA ALA A 318 9.23 -2.03 22.51
C ALA A 318 9.78 -3.42 22.74
N ASP A 319 8.95 -4.39 23.20
CA ASP A 319 9.36 -5.80 23.38
C ASP A 319 9.82 -6.44 22.05
N ALA A 320 9.12 -6.16 20.94
CA ALA A 320 9.52 -6.65 19.62
C ALA A 320 10.85 -6.02 19.13
N MET A 321 11.03 -4.71 19.36
CA MET A 321 12.28 -4.01 19.05
C MET A 321 13.43 -4.52 19.93
N GLU A 322 13.20 -4.74 21.22
CA GLU A 322 14.19 -5.29 22.13
C GLU A 322 14.60 -6.70 21.72
N SER A 323 13.65 -7.53 21.28
CA SER A 323 13.94 -8.85 20.73
C SER A 323 14.93 -8.79 19.56
N PHE A 324 14.77 -7.79 18.66
CA PHE A 324 15.71 -7.55 17.57
C PHE A 324 17.08 -7.03 18.10
N LEU A 325 17.09 -6.15 19.10
CA LEU A 325 18.31 -5.60 19.69
C LEU A 325 19.18 -6.68 20.36
N ARG A 326 18.56 -7.73 20.91
CA ARG A 326 19.24 -8.86 21.53
C ARG A 326 19.88 -9.85 20.54
N LEU A 327 19.52 -9.76 19.25
CA LEU A 327 20.13 -10.59 18.21
C LEU A 327 21.60 -10.20 17.97
N THR A 328 22.43 -11.19 17.71
CA THR A 328 23.78 -10.97 17.20
C THR A 328 23.76 -10.34 15.81
N PRO A 329 24.86 -9.69 15.37
CA PRO A 329 24.93 -9.15 14.00
C PRO A 329 24.63 -10.18 12.92
N ASP A 330 25.11 -11.41 13.05
CA ASP A 330 24.90 -12.49 12.08
C ASP A 330 23.41 -12.92 12.03
N GLU A 331 22.74 -12.99 13.18
CA GLU A 331 21.30 -13.29 13.24
C GLU A 331 20.46 -12.19 12.59
N ARG A 332 20.84 -10.91 12.76
CA ARG A 332 20.18 -9.78 12.08
C ARG A 332 20.35 -9.87 10.56
N VAL A 333 21.55 -10.21 10.08
CA VAL A 333 21.83 -10.43 8.65
C VAL A 333 20.97 -11.57 8.11
N GLU A 334 20.93 -12.71 8.82
CA GLU A 334 20.17 -13.89 8.40
C GLU A 334 18.65 -13.59 8.37
N MET A 335 18.13 -12.88 9.36
CA MET A 335 16.71 -12.46 9.39
C MET A 335 16.36 -11.58 8.18
N GLY A 336 17.20 -10.60 7.84
CA GLY A 336 17.06 -9.77 6.66
C GLY A 336 17.14 -10.57 5.34
N ARG A 337 18.05 -11.54 5.26
CA ARG A 337 18.18 -12.45 4.11
C ARG A 337 16.90 -13.28 3.91
N ARG A 338 16.32 -13.80 4.98
CA ARG A 338 15.04 -14.54 4.93
C ARG A 338 13.87 -13.64 4.56
N ALA A 339 13.85 -12.40 5.04
CA ALA A 339 12.85 -11.43 4.62
C ALA A 339 12.91 -11.17 3.10
N ARG A 340 14.11 -11.03 2.52
CA ARG A 340 14.31 -10.94 1.07
C ARG A 340 13.81 -12.17 0.35
N GLN A 341 14.18 -13.36 0.78
CA GLN A 341 13.73 -14.62 0.17
C GLN A 341 12.20 -14.74 0.17
N MET A 342 11.55 -14.41 1.29
CA MET A 342 10.09 -14.38 1.38
C MET A 342 9.46 -13.47 0.32
N VAL A 343 10.03 -12.29 0.09
CA VAL A 343 9.52 -11.34 -0.92
C VAL A 343 9.71 -11.87 -2.35
N GLU A 344 10.87 -12.46 -2.66
CA GLU A 344 11.14 -13.10 -3.96
C GLU A 344 10.14 -14.21 -4.26
N GLU A 345 9.82 -15.03 -3.27
CA GLU A 345 8.91 -16.16 -3.42
C GLU A 345 7.44 -15.77 -3.51
N ARG A 346 7.02 -14.69 -2.81
CA ARG A 346 5.58 -14.44 -2.58
C ARG A 346 5.09 -13.12 -3.17
N PHE A 347 5.95 -12.10 -3.31
CA PHE A 347 5.51 -10.71 -3.49
C PHE A 347 6.12 -9.98 -4.70
N SER A 348 6.75 -10.71 -5.63
CA SER A 348 7.28 -10.09 -6.84
C SER A 348 6.14 -9.50 -7.71
N ASP A 349 6.43 -8.45 -8.45
CA ASP A 349 5.46 -7.80 -9.34
C ASP A 349 5.10 -8.68 -10.54
N GLU A 350 5.98 -9.61 -10.98
CA GLU A 350 5.65 -10.59 -12.01
C GLU A 350 4.43 -11.44 -11.62
N ARG A 351 4.39 -11.93 -10.36
CA ARG A 351 3.24 -12.71 -9.86
C ARG A 351 1.95 -11.92 -9.88
N VAL A 352 2.02 -10.65 -9.54
CA VAL A 352 0.87 -9.75 -9.59
C VAL A 352 0.42 -9.57 -11.03
N ASN A 353 1.34 -9.27 -11.93
CA ASN A 353 1.07 -9.04 -13.35
C ASN A 353 0.46 -10.28 -14.02
N GLU A 354 0.96 -11.48 -13.70
CA GLU A 354 0.41 -12.75 -14.17
C GLU A 354 -1.05 -12.95 -13.75
N ALA A 355 -1.39 -12.59 -12.50
CA ALA A 355 -2.76 -12.68 -12.01
C ALA A 355 -3.72 -11.79 -12.82
N TYR A 356 -3.32 -10.54 -13.12
CA TYR A 356 -4.10 -9.65 -13.99
C TYR A 356 -4.24 -10.19 -15.40
N LEU A 357 -3.13 -10.62 -16.01
CA LEU A 357 -3.12 -11.15 -17.36
C LEU A 357 -3.98 -12.42 -17.50
N LYS A 358 -3.96 -13.29 -16.49
CA LYS A 358 -4.79 -14.50 -16.46
C LYS A 358 -6.27 -14.16 -16.53
N VAL A 359 -6.76 -13.21 -15.73
CA VAL A 359 -8.16 -12.81 -15.73
C VAL A 359 -8.52 -12.11 -17.04
N LEU A 360 -7.69 -11.18 -17.53
CA LEU A 360 -7.93 -10.47 -18.80
C LEU A 360 -7.95 -11.42 -20.02
N LYS A 361 -7.07 -12.45 -20.05
CA LYS A 361 -7.07 -13.47 -21.12
C LYS A 361 -8.32 -14.35 -21.05
N GLY A 362 -8.83 -14.63 -19.85
CA GLY A 362 -10.09 -15.37 -19.66
C GLY A 362 -11.28 -14.66 -20.31
N MET A 363 -11.37 -13.33 -20.12
CA MET A 363 -12.43 -12.50 -20.72
C MET A 363 -12.46 -12.55 -22.26
N LYS A 364 -11.28 -12.66 -22.93
CA LYS A 364 -11.20 -12.74 -24.41
C LYS A 364 -11.71 -14.09 -24.95
N ARG A 365 -11.64 -15.18 -24.17
CA ARG A 365 -12.09 -16.51 -24.61
C ARG A 365 -13.62 -16.66 -24.58
N ASP A 366 -14.28 -15.89 -23.73
CA ASP A 366 -15.75 -15.95 -23.61
C ASP A 366 -16.48 -15.08 -24.64
N GLY A 367 -15.81 -14.67 -25.73
CA GLY A 367 -16.42 -14.03 -26.91
C GLY A 367 -16.84 -12.58 -26.72
N ARG A 368 -16.16 -11.84 -25.85
CA ARG A 368 -16.37 -10.38 -25.65
C ARG A 368 -15.17 -9.55 -26.06
#